data_74d9b9c95f9aec7f52cf5af208cc6eda
#
_entry.id   74d9b9c95f9aec7f52cf5af208cc6eda
#
_cell.length_a   1.000
_cell.length_b   1.000
_cell.length_c   1.000
_cell.angle_alpha   90.00
_cell.angle_beta   90.00
_cell.angle_gamma   90.00
#
_symmetry.space_group_name_H-M   'P 1'
#
loop_
_entity.id
_entity.type
_entity.pdbx_description
1 polymer ?
#
loop_
_entity_poly.entity_id
_entity_poly.type
_entity_poly.pdbx_seq_one_letter_code
_entity_poly.pdbx_strand_id
1 'polypeptide(L)'
;MKRKSLSYASWTCIVEKSLRVRRVTEPFAGHVALLRIHEVTGPQVWHWQGKPLTVCDKGMAWLSILPERGGLCITAQLNADGTVALWYIDMIAGQGVDADGVPWFDDLYLDLIVSPDGTAHVDDRDELDEALRQGDITEEQHRQAIDTCAMLQKGLKSGVSALQTLTDRCYQLVQD
;
A
#
# COMPACT_ATOMS: atom_id res chain seq x y z
N MET A 1 -16.37 5.68 4.10
CA MET A 1 -15.23 5.13 3.31
C MET A 1 -14.26 6.25 2.96
N LYS A 2 -12.94 6.05 3.09
CA LYS A 2 -11.92 7.09 2.90
C LYS A 2 -11.24 6.90 1.55
N ARG A 3 -11.15 7.98 0.74
CA ARG A 3 -10.37 7.95 -0.51
C ARG A 3 -8.91 8.27 -0.23
N LYS A 4 -8.01 7.40 -0.69
CA LYS A 4 -6.56 7.57 -0.63
C LYS A 4 -6.02 7.82 -2.05
N SER A 5 -5.16 8.84 -2.21
CA SER A 5 -4.47 9.13 -3.48
C SER A 5 -3.04 8.63 -3.42
N LEU A 6 -2.52 8.09 -4.53
CA LEU A 6 -1.12 7.66 -4.62
C LEU A 6 -0.12 8.83 -4.61
N SER A 7 -0.61 10.07 -4.55
CA SER A 7 0.23 11.24 -4.27
C SER A 7 0.60 11.38 -2.79
N TYR A 8 -0.12 10.67 -1.89
CA TYR A 8 0.07 10.76 -0.44
C TYR A 8 0.07 12.19 0.09
N ALA A 9 -0.83 13.04 -0.46
CA ALA A 9 -0.96 14.45 -0.08
C ALA A 9 -1.37 14.62 1.40
N SER A 10 -2.03 13.63 1.98
CA SER A 10 -2.41 13.62 3.41
C SER A 10 -1.23 13.44 4.37
N TRP A 11 -0.07 13.01 3.89
CA TRP A 11 1.14 12.89 4.70
C TRP A 11 1.86 14.23 4.79
N THR A 12 1.36 15.09 5.68
CA THR A 12 1.83 16.48 5.85
C THR A 12 3.24 16.59 6.41
N CYS A 13 3.81 15.50 6.95
CA CYS A 13 5.20 15.43 7.36
C CYS A 13 6.18 15.43 6.16
N ILE A 14 5.71 15.07 4.95
CA ILE A 14 6.54 15.07 3.75
C ILE A 14 6.53 16.49 3.17
N VAL A 15 7.67 17.16 3.27
CA VAL A 15 7.87 18.56 2.83
C VAL A 15 8.16 18.63 1.34
N GLU A 16 9.04 17.73 0.86
CA GLU A 16 9.44 17.66 -0.55
C GLU A 16 9.42 16.21 -1.03
N LYS A 17 8.78 15.99 -2.17
CA LYS A 17 8.65 14.67 -2.81
C LYS A 17 8.57 14.79 -4.31
N SER A 18 8.90 13.71 -5.01
CA SER A 18 8.59 13.52 -6.43
C SER A 18 7.73 12.27 -6.60
N LEU A 19 6.80 12.33 -7.55
CA LEU A 19 5.89 11.24 -7.87
C LEU A 19 6.02 10.90 -9.35
N ARG A 20 6.20 9.62 -9.65
CA ARG A 20 6.06 9.08 -10.99
C ARG A 20 4.93 8.07 -11.01
N VAL A 21 4.09 8.13 -12.02
CA VAL A 21 2.98 7.21 -12.23
C VAL A 21 3.11 6.60 -13.62
N ARG A 22 2.91 5.29 -13.71
CA ARG A 22 2.85 4.58 -14.98
C ARG A 22 1.66 3.63 -15.02
N ARG A 23 0.87 3.71 -16.08
CA ARG A 23 -0.08 2.65 -16.40
C ARG A 23 0.66 1.47 -17.00
N VAL A 24 0.38 0.26 -16.53
CA VAL A 24 1.03 -0.97 -16.97
C VAL A 24 -0.02 -1.99 -17.43
N THR A 25 0.41 -2.90 -18.31
CA THR A 25 -0.39 -4.06 -18.75
C THR A 25 0.26 -5.38 -18.36
N GLU A 26 1.55 -5.34 -18.01
CA GLU A 26 2.36 -6.44 -17.52
C GLU A 26 3.17 -5.97 -16.30
N PRO A 27 3.31 -6.78 -15.25
CA PRO A 27 2.82 -8.16 -15.05
C PRO A 27 1.34 -8.25 -14.69
N PHE A 28 0.63 -7.13 -14.60
CA PHE A 28 -0.82 -6.99 -14.38
C PHE A 28 -1.32 -5.75 -15.13
N ALA A 29 -2.62 -5.66 -15.38
CA ALA A 29 -3.23 -4.41 -15.83
C ALA A 29 -3.51 -3.51 -14.63
N GLY A 30 -3.02 -2.25 -14.66
CA GLY A 30 -3.20 -1.32 -13.53
C GLY A 30 -2.22 -0.16 -13.54
N HIS A 31 -1.94 0.37 -12.35
CA HIS A 31 -1.01 1.48 -12.15
C HIS A 31 0.11 1.11 -11.19
N VAL A 32 1.29 1.64 -11.48
CA VAL A 32 2.44 1.64 -10.57
C VAL A 32 2.82 3.10 -10.32
N ALA A 33 3.02 3.45 -9.06
CA ALA A 33 3.44 4.79 -8.69
C ALA A 33 4.65 4.72 -7.74
N LEU A 34 5.67 5.54 -8.02
CA LEU A 34 6.85 5.67 -7.18
C LEU A 34 6.90 7.09 -6.60
N LEU A 35 6.67 7.18 -5.31
CA LEU A 35 6.88 8.40 -4.53
C LEU A 35 8.28 8.36 -3.92
N ARG A 36 9.13 9.35 -4.22
CA ARG A 36 10.43 9.53 -3.56
C ARG A 36 10.34 10.67 -2.56
N ILE A 37 10.78 10.44 -1.34
CA ILE A 37 10.74 11.40 -0.24
C ILE A 37 12.08 12.13 -0.18
N HIS A 38 12.08 13.41 -0.49
CA HIS A 38 13.28 14.24 -0.54
C HIS A 38 13.53 14.99 0.77
N GLU A 39 12.45 15.42 1.47
CA GLU A 39 12.53 16.12 2.74
C GLU A 39 11.30 15.85 3.60
N VAL A 40 11.50 15.73 4.91
CA VAL A 40 10.44 15.54 5.90
C VAL A 40 10.61 16.53 7.06
N THR A 41 9.54 16.87 7.76
CA THR A 41 9.61 17.64 9.01
C THR A 41 10.26 16.87 10.16
N GLY A 42 10.28 15.55 10.05
CA GLY A 42 10.88 14.59 10.96
C GLY A 42 10.44 13.18 10.62
N PRO A 43 11.26 12.17 10.98
CA PRO A 43 10.93 10.77 10.66
C PRO A 43 9.65 10.34 11.35
N GLN A 44 8.84 9.53 10.63
CA GLN A 44 7.69 8.85 11.21
C GLN A 44 8.11 7.42 11.57
N VAL A 45 7.94 7.08 12.83
CA VAL A 45 8.34 5.78 13.39
C VAL A 45 7.11 5.12 13.97
N TRP A 46 6.83 3.92 13.46
CA TRP A 46 5.81 3.04 14.05
C TRP A 46 6.45 2.03 14.98
N HIS A 47 5.65 1.41 15.83
CA HIS A 47 6.09 0.30 16.66
C HIS A 47 5.53 -1.00 16.08
N TRP A 48 6.41 -1.74 15.42
CA TRP A 48 6.08 -3.03 14.81
C TRP A 48 6.61 -4.15 15.69
N GLN A 49 5.71 -4.97 16.24
CA GLN A 49 6.07 -6.08 17.17
C GLN A 49 7.01 -5.65 18.29
N GLY A 50 6.74 -4.47 18.87
CA GLY A 50 7.55 -3.92 19.96
C GLY A 50 8.88 -3.31 19.54
N LYS A 51 9.18 -3.26 18.24
CA LYS A 51 10.40 -2.61 17.69
C LYS A 51 10.03 -1.35 16.92
N PRO A 52 10.87 -0.29 17.00
CA PRO A 52 10.67 0.89 16.16
C PRO A 52 10.96 0.55 14.69
N LEU A 53 10.07 0.99 13.81
CA LEU A 53 10.18 0.85 12.37
C LEU A 53 9.95 2.22 11.73
N THR A 54 10.96 2.75 11.05
CA THR A 54 10.81 4.00 10.29
C THR A 54 10.00 3.72 9.03
N VAL A 55 8.86 4.41 8.89
CA VAL A 55 7.94 4.26 7.75
C VAL A 55 7.98 5.44 6.79
N CYS A 56 8.49 6.59 7.23
CA CYS A 56 8.64 7.78 6.41
C CYS A 56 9.83 8.59 6.90
N ASP A 57 10.84 8.73 6.06
CA ASP A 57 12.00 9.56 6.31
C ASP A 57 12.63 10.01 4.98
N LYS A 58 13.51 10.99 5.05
CA LYS A 58 14.31 11.47 3.93
C LYS A 58 15.09 10.31 3.28
N GLY A 59 15.02 10.26 1.95
CA GLY A 59 15.68 9.23 1.14
C GLY A 59 14.87 7.94 0.96
N MET A 60 13.80 7.72 1.74
CA MET A 60 12.88 6.61 1.51
C MET A 60 12.04 6.81 0.25
N ALA A 61 11.48 5.72 -0.25
CA ALA A 61 10.51 5.75 -1.36
C ALA A 61 9.36 4.80 -1.08
N TRP A 62 8.17 5.13 -1.60
CA TRP A 62 7.00 4.28 -1.56
C TRP A 62 6.60 3.88 -2.97
N LEU A 63 6.65 2.59 -3.23
CA LEU A 63 6.22 2.00 -4.49
C LEU A 63 4.81 1.44 -4.32
N SER A 64 3.83 2.11 -4.92
CA SER A 64 2.44 1.66 -4.91
C SER A 64 2.14 0.85 -6.16
N ILE A 65 1.54 -0.31 -5.97
CA ILE A 65 1.13 -1.27 -6.98
C ILE A 65 -0.38 -1.41 -6.87
N LEU A 66 -1.10 -0.91 -7.87
CA LEU A 66 -2.56 -0.83 -7.89
C LEU A 66 -3.12 -1.59 -9.10
N PRO A 67 -3.36 -2.91 -8.99
CA PRO A 67 -3.97 -3.71 -10.05
C PRO A 67 -5.43 -3.30 -10.29
N GLU A 68 -5.89 -3.29 -11.55
CA GLU A 68 -7.29 -3.01 -11.88
C GLU A 68 -8.26 -4.05 -11.28
N ARG A 69 -7.76 -5.23 -10.95
CA ARG A 69 -8.52 -6.32 -10.35
C ARG A 69 -7.81 -6.83 -9.10
N GLY A 70 -8.58 -7.40 -8.18
CA GLY A 70 -8.04 -8.02 -6.98
C GLY A 70 -8.43 -7.32 -5.69
N GLY A 71 -8.98 -6.09 -5.75
CA GLY A 71 -9.49 -5.41 -4.55
C GLY A 71 -8.42 -5.04 -3.53
N LEU A 72 -7.21 -4.71 -3.98
CA LEU A 72 -6.08 -4.36 -3.11
C LEU A 72 -5.17 -3.29 -3.74
N CYS A 73 -4.45 -2.58 -2.87
CA CYS A 73 -3.31 -1.75 -3.23
C CYS A 73 -2.11 -2.17 -2.38
N ILE A 74 -0.97 -2.47 -3.01
CA ILE A 74 0.27 -2.81 -2.30
C ILE A 74 1.17 -1.58 -2.30
N THR A 75 1.61 -1.15 -1.13
CA THR A 75 2.64 -0.12 -0.97
C THR A 75 3.90 -0.74 -0.38
N ALA A 76 4.92 -0.96 -1.20
CA ALA A 76 6.24 -1.33 -0.71
C ALA A 76 6.95 -0.06 -0.22
N GLN A 77 7.22 0.00 1.08
CA GLN A 77 8.04 1.06 1.67
C GLN A 77 9.50 0.67 1.55
N LEU A 78 10.26 1.47 0.81
CA LEU A 78 11.66 1.21 0.49
C LEU A 78 12.55 2.12 1.34
N ASN A 79 13.55 1.52 1.98
CA ASN A 79 14.62 2.23 2.65
C ASN A 79 15.46 3.05 1.66
N ALA A 80 16.31 3.95 2.15
CA ALA A 80 17.19 4.76 1.32
C ALA A 80 18.19 3.94 0.49
N ASP A 81 18.50 2.71 0.90
CA ASP A 81 19.35 1.76 0.18
C ASP A 81 18.56 0.90 -0.85
N GLY A 82 17.25 1.13 -0.96
CA GLY A 82 16.36 0.42 -1.88
C GLY A 82 15.81 -0.92 -1.35
N THR A 83 16.21 -1.35 -0.16
CA THR A 83 15.63 -2.55 0.46
C THR A 83 14.21 -2.29 0.95
N VAL A 84 13.37 -3.32 0.95
CA VAL A 84 12.01 -3.21 1.47
C VAL A 84 12.04 -3.16 3.00
N ALA A 85 11.44 -2.12 3.59
CA ALA A 85 11.20 -2.02 5.03
C ALA A 85 9.97 -2.83 5.42
N LEU A 86 8.87 -2.66 4.68
CA LEU A 86 7.63 -3.43 4.80
C LEU A 86 6.78 -3.30 3.53
N TRP A 87 5.78 -4.17 3.40
CA TRP A 87 4.65 -3.98 2.50
C TRP A 87 3.41 -3.66 3.32
N TYR A 88 2.76 -2.57 2.98
CA TYR A 88 1.45 -2.18 3.49
C TYR A 88 0.43 -2.47 2.40
N ILE A 89 -0.55 -3.32 2.68
CA ILE A 89 -1.51 -3.78 1.69
C ILE A 89 -2.90 -3.39 2.14
N ASP A 90 -3.46 -2.37 1.48
CA ASP A 90 -4.83 -1.90 1.70
C ASP A 90 -5.82 -2.81 0.97
N MET A 91 -6.91 -3.21 1.63
CA MET A 91 -8.08 -3.79 0.97
C MET A 91 -8.95 -2.65 0.44
N ILE A 92 -9.38 -2.70 -0.83
CA ILE A 92 -10.02 -1.57 -1.49
C ILE A 92 -11.37 -1.93 -2.12
N ALA A 93 -12.32 -0.97 -2.12
CA ALA A 93 -13.62 -1.12 -2.75
C ALA A 93 -13.62 -0.75 -4.22
N GLY A 94 -12.89 0.31 -4.57
CA GLY A 94 -12.84 0.86 -5.92
C GLY A 94 -11.59 1.68 -6.14
N GLN A 95 -11.34 2.03 -7.39
CA GLN A 95 -10.18 2.82 -7.79
C GLN A 95 -10.46 3.63 -9.05
N GLY A 96 -9.65 4.62 -9.30
CA GLY A 96 -9.72 5.47 -10.50
C GLY A 96 -8.48 6.33 -10.65
N VAL A 97 -8.56 7.29 -11.55
CA VAL A 97 -7.53 8.29 -11.81
C VAL A 97 -8.16 9.65 -11.74
N ASP A 98 -7.53 10.61 -11.09
CA ASP A 98 -8.02 11.98 -11.02
C ASP A 98 -7.70 12.79 -12.28
N ALA A 99 -8.10 14.06 -12.29
CA ALA A 99 -7.90 14.96 -13.44
C ALA A 99 -6.41 15.24 -13.74
N ASP A 100 -5.55 15.11 -12.73
CA ASP A 100 -4.09 15.31 -12.84
C ASP A 100 -3.35 14.03 -13.24
N GLY A 101 -4.08 12.95 -13.47
CA GLY A 101 -3.52 11.65 -13.84
C GLY A 101 -3.01 10.83 -12.67
N VAL A 102 -3.31 11.22 -11.42
CA VAL A 102 -2.89 10.50 -10.23
C VAL A 102 -3.92 9.44 -9.84
N PRO A 103 -3.53 8.17 -9.70
CA PRO A 103 -4.43 7.12 -9.26
C PRO A 103 -4.85 7.31 -7.80
N TRP A 104 -6.08 6.87 -7.51
CA TRP A 104 -6.67 6.83 -6.19
C TRP A 104 -7.45 5.53 -5.98
N PHE A 105 -7.72 5.20 -4.72
CA PHE A 105 -8.57 4.09 -4.34
C PHE A 105 -9.45 4.44 -3.14
N ASP A 106 -10.58 3.74 -3.01
CA ASP A 106 -11.47 3.82 -1.86
C ASP A 106 -11.13 2.70 -0.88
N ASP A 107 -10.63 3.08 0.28
CA ASP A 107 -10.10 2.23 1.33
C ASP A 107 -11.23 1.51 2.09
N LEU A 108 -11.11 0.19 2.29
CA LEU A 108 -12.02 -0.65 3.06
C LEU A 108 -11.56 -0.87 4.51
N TYR A 109 -10.67 0.00 5.01
CA TYR A 109 -10.16 0.01 6.39
C TYR A 109 -9.22 -1.16 6.74
N LEU A 110 -9.49 -2.38 6.28
CA LEU A 110 -8.69 -3.56 6.60
C LEU A 110 -7.36 -3.54 5.87
N ASP A 111 -6.29 -3.71 6.62
CA ASP A 111 -4.93 -3.70 6.10
C ASP A 111 -4.18 -4.99 6.44
N LEU A 112 -3.24 -5.36 5.57
CA LEU A 112 -2.29 -6.44 5.83
C LEU A 112 -0.87 -5.88 5.75
N ILE A 113 -0.16 -5.90 6.87
CA ILE A 113 1.23 -5.43 6.96
C ILE A 113 2.15 -6.65 6.92
N VAL A 114 3.14 -6.63 6.02
CA VAL A 114 4.05 -7.77 5.80
C VAL A 114 5.49 -7.30 5.92
N SER A 115 6.27 -7.98 6.76
CA SER A 115 7.71 -7.74 6.90
C SER A 115 8.52 -8.59 5.92
N PRO A 116 9.76 -8.19 5.59
CA PRO A 116 10.64 -8.97 4.70
C PRO A 116 10.95 -10.39 5.19
N ASP A 117 10.85 -10.65 6.49
CA ASP A 117 11.02 -11.98 7.09
C ASP A 117 9.78 -12.90 6.90
N GLY A 118 8.72 -12.38 6.27
CA GLY A 118 7.47 -13.11 6.03
C GLY A 118 6.44 -13.01 7.15
N THR A 119 6.74 -12.28 8.23
CA THR A 119 5.75 -12.02 9.27
C THR A 119 4.65 -11.12 8.73
N ALA A 120 3.39 -11.53 8.89
CA ALA A 120 2.22 -10.79 8.43
C ALA A 120 1.28 -10.50 9.60
N HIS A 121 0.73 -9.28 9.62
CA HIS A 121 -0.22 -8.82 10.62
C HIS A 121 -1.43 -8.18 9.93
N VAL A 122 -2.62 -8.57 10.37
CA VAL A 122 -3.88 -7.92 9.95
C VAL A 122 -4.13 -6.76 10.90
N ASP A 123 -4.31 -5.57 10.34
CA ASP A 123 -4.55 -4.34 11.09
C ASP A 123 -5.94 -3.78 10.79
N ASP A 124 -6.44 -2.94 11.69
CA ASP A 124 -7.68 -2.17 11.56
C ASP A 124 -8.96 -3.02 11.31
N ARG A 125 -8.96 -4.28 11.76
CA ARG A 125 -10.15 -5.16 11.66
C ARG A 125 -11.36 -4.58 12.38
N ASP A 126 -11.16 -3.95 13.50
CA ASP A 126 -12.19 -3.28 14.29
C ASP A 126 -12.73 -2.04 13.57
N GLU A 127 -11.91 -1.31 12.82
CA GLU A 127 -12.38 -0.20 11.96
C GLU A 127 -13.26 -0.70 10.82
N LEU A 128 -12.91 -1.83 10.18
CA LEU A 128 -13.74 -2.47 9.17
C LEU A 128 -15.11 -2.87 9.73
N ASP A 129 -15.14 -3.52 10.89
CA ASP A 129 -16.37 -3.97 11.55
C ASP A 129 -17.23 -2.77 12.02
N GLU A 130 -16.60 -1.68 12.48
CA GLU A 130 -17.29 -0.42 12.81
C GLU A 130 -17.89 0.25 11.58
N ALA A 131 -17.14 0.32 10.46
CA ALA A 131 -17.61 0.91 9.21
C ALA A 131 -18.86 0.18 8.69
N LEU A 132 -18.93 -1.15 8.84
CA LEU A 132 -20.14 -1.92 8.52
C LEU A 132 -21.31 -1.55 9.45
N ARG A 133 -21.07 -1.43 10.77
CA ARG A 133 -22.11 -1.07 11.74
C ARG A 133 -22.67 0.32 11.52
N GLN A 134 -21.83 1.25 11.05
CA GLN A 134 -22.22 2.63 10.72
C GLN A 134 -22.88 2.76 9.33
N GLY A 135 -22.82 1.72 8.51
CA GLY A 135 -23.35 1.75 7.14
C GLY A 135 -22.45 2.48 6.13
N ASP A 136 -21.19 2.73 6.50
CA ASP A 136 -20.19 3.34 5.60
C ASP A 136 -19.76 2.38 4.47
N ILE A 137 -19.86 1.08 4.73
CA ILE A 137 -19.61 0.02 3.77
C ILE A 137 -20.77 -1.00 3.80
N THR A 138 -20.93 -1.74 2.71
CA THR A 138 -21.94 -2.80 2.59
C THR A 138 -21.41 -4.13 3.15
N GLU A 139 -22.32 -5.07 3.44
CA GLU A 139 -21.95 -6.44 3.82
C GLU A 139 -21.09 -7.13 2.75
N GLU A 140 -21.33 -6.82 1.48
CA GLU A 140 -20.54 -7.35 0.38
C GLU A 140 -19.11 -6.82 0.39
N GLN A 141 -18.93 -5.50 0.59
CA GLN A 141 -17.62 -4.86 0.73
C GLN A 141 -16.85 -5.37 1.94
N HIS A 142 -17.53 -5.52 3.08
CA HIS A 142 -16.94 -6.10 4.29
C HIS A 142 -16.43 -7.52 4.03
N ARG A 143 -17.26 -8.39 3.43
CA ARG A 143 -16.86 -9.75 3.06
C ARG A 143 -15.72 -9.76 2.06
N GLN A 144 -15.76 -8.92 1.03
CA GLN A 144 -14.69 -8.78 0.03
C GLN A 144 -13.34 -8.46 0.69
N ALA A 145 -13.30 -7.50 1.64
CA ALA A 145 -12.07 -7.15 2.35
C ALA A 145 -11.50 -8.36 3.11
N ILE A 146 -12.36 -9.09 3.83
CA ILE A 146 -11.95 -10.29 4.59
C ILE A 146 -11.42 -11.39 3.68
N ASP A 147 -12.15 -11.69 2.60
CA ASP A 147 -11.79 -12.77 1.67
C ASP A 147 -10.47 -12.45 0.94
N THR A 148 -10.29 -11.20 0.53
CA THR A 148 -9.04 -10.72 -0.10
C THR A 148 -7.86 -10.83 0.87
N CYS A 149 -8.02 -10.37 2.10
CA CYS A 149 -6.99 -10.47 3.14
C CYS A 149 -6.62 -11.93 3.44
N ALA A 150 -7.63 -12.81 3.59
CA ALA A 150 -7.41 -14.24 3.85
C ALA A 150 -6.68 -14.93 2.68
N MET A 151 -7.01 -14.57 1.43
CA MET A 151 -6.32 -15.08 0.24
C MET A 151 -4.85 -14.68 0.23
N LEU A 152 -4.54 -13.42 0.55
CA LEU A 152 -3.17 -12.92 0.66
C LEU A 152 -2.38 -13.64 1.75
N GLN A 153 -2.95 -13.77 2.96
CA GLN A 153 -2.33 -14.51 4.06
C GLN A 153 -2.02 -15.96 3.67
N LYS A 154 -2.93 -16.61 2.93
CA LYS A 154 -2.71 -17.97 2.42
C LYS A 154 -1.53 -18.03 1.44
N GLY A 155 -1.42 -17.04 0.53
CA GLY A 155 -0.31 -16.93 -0.42
C GLY A 155 1.04 -16.72 0.29
N LEU A 156 1.06 -15.94 1.37
CA LEU A 156 2.27 -15.64 2.15
C LEU A 156 2.80 -16.83 2.97
N LYS A 157 2.03 -17.92 3.13
CA LYS A 157 2.52 -19.14 3.79
C LYS A 157 3.71 -19.78 3.07
N SER A 158 3.87 -19.51 1.78
CA SER A 158 5.04 -19.93 0.97
C SER A 158 6.20 -18.92 1.01
N GLY A 159 6.09 -17.86 1.82
CA GLY A 159 7.07 -16.78 1.95
C GLY A 159 6.76 -15.57 1.08
N VAL A 160 7.63 -14.57 1.15
CA VAL A 160 7.45 -13.26 0.49
C VAL A 160 8.13 -13.16 -0.88
N SER A 161 8.73 -14.22 -1.40
CA SER A 161 9.52 -14.16 -2.65
C SER A 161 8.70 -13.67 -3.86
N ALA A 162 7.44 -14.06 -3.96
CA ALA A 162 6.55 -13.60 -5.02
C ALA A 162 6.25 -12.10 -4.90
N LEU A 163 6.03 -11.61 -3.66
CA LEU A 163 5.79 -10.20 -3.37
C LEU A 163 7.05 -9.36 -3.65
N GLN A 164 8.23 -9.86 -3.27
CA GLN A 164 9.51 -9.22 -3.58
C GLN A 164 9.74 -9.15 -5.10
N THR A 165 9.54 -10.26 -5.82
CA THR A 165 9.68 -10.31 -7.29
C THR A 165 8.74 -9.31 -7.98
N LEU A 166 7.49 -9.20 -7.52
CA LEU A 166 6.53 -8.24 -8.05
C LEU A 166 7.01 -6.80 -7.79
N THR A 167 7.48 -6.52 -6.58
CA THR A 167 8.04 -5.22 -6.18
C THR A 167 9.21 -4.82 -7.07
N ASP A 168 10.18 -5.72 -7.27
CA ASP A 168 11.37 -5.46 -8.09
C ASP A 168 10.98 -5.18 -9.55
N ARG A 169 10.08 -5.97 -10.13
CA ARG A 169 9.58 -5.75 -11.49
C ARG A 169 8.86 -4.40 -11.64
N CYS A 170 8.00 -4.06 -10.69
CA CYS A 170 7.28 -2.79 -10.72
C CYS A 170 8.21 -1.59 -10.51
N TYR A 171 9.20 -1.73 -9.66
CA TYR A 171 10.22 -0.69 -9.46
C TYR A 171 10.98 -0.41 -10.77
N GLN A 172 11.41 -1.44 -11.50
CA GLN A 172 12.08 -1.29 -12.80
C GLN A 172 11.21 -0.56 -13.83
N LEU A 173 9.88 -0.74 -13.78
CA LEU A 173 8.95 -0.10 -14.71
C LEU A 173 8.81 1.42 -14.47
N VAL A 174 9.11 1.93 -13.27
CA VAL A 174 8.77 3.30 -12.86
C VAL A 174 9.96 4.11 -12.35
N GLN A 175 11.17 3.51 -12.24
CA GLN A 175 12.35 4.19 -11.68
C GLN A 175 12.98 5.26 -12.60
N ASP A 176 12.82 5.15 -13.93
CA ASP A 176 13.44 6.02 -14.96
C ASP A 176 12.66 7.30 -15.25
#